data_7378871b5baaa178ca52b3b03d93807f
#
_entry.id   7378871b5baaa178ca52b3b03d93807f
#
_cell.length_a   1.000
_cell.length_b   1.000
_cell.length_c   1.000
_cell.angle_alpha   90.00
_cell.angle_beta   90.00
_cell.angle_gamma   90.00
#
_symmetry.space_group_name_H-M   'P 1'
#
loop_
_entity.id
_entity.type
_entity.pdbx_description
1 polymer ?
#
loop_
_entity_poly.entity_id
_entity_poly.type
_entity_poly.pdbx_seq_one_letter_code
_entity_poly.pdbx_strand_id
1 'polypeptide(L)'
;MPQPLASITGVEEAAPMWDPDRPPAIDRRSPWRLLVAASAVVVLGVALAIGAWWAVSSEQRVTSYSVRGPLEAIALDLGDADAEIVGARDQPLVEVSRTDRYAFGQSAVAGRDVTRGVLRLRSRCAPAVLGTCSATYRLTVPNNVPITVRTGSGDVQLAGFRGSARIDTRSGDIAATSFCGFLLHARADRGDVTASAACAPERIELRSRTGDVRAVVPPGRYRIDADSDEGSRTLRGLLPVEDAPFEILALSGAGDVEVEAGP
;
A
#
# COMPACT_ATOMS: atom_id res chain seq x y z
N MET A 1 -59.51 -11.74 -85.50
CA MET A 1 -59.64 -10.35 -85.95
C MET A 1 -59.35 -9.42 -84.82
N PRO A 2 -58.67 -8.32 -84.95
CA PRO A 2 -57.32 -8.11 -85.50
C PRO A 2 -56.31 -7.59 -84.46
N GLN A 3 -55.08 -7.70 -84.76
CA GLN A 3 -54.02 -6.84 -84.22
C GLN A 3 -54.25 -5.39 -84.58
N PRO A 4 -53.64 -4.42 -83.88
CA PRO A 4 -52.34 -3.94 -84.41
C PRO A 4 -51.36 -3.41 -83.31
N LEU A 5 -50.13 -3.56 -83.67
CA LEU A 5 -49.05 -2.56 -83.89
C LEU A 5 -48.24 -2.06 -82.70
N ALA A 6 -46.99 -2.36 -82.90
CA ALA A 6 -45.75 -1.85 -82.37
C ALA A 6 -45.69 -0.34 -82.10
N SER A 7 -45.00 0.03 -81.06
CA SER A 7 -44.29 1.29 -81.02
C SER A 7 -42.95 1.03 -80.25
N ILE A 8 -41.88 1.02 -81.08
CA ILE A 8 -40.48 1.08 -80.69
C ILE A 8 -40.18 2.56 -80.45
N THR A 9 -39.91 2.95 -79.22
CA THR A 9 -39.20 4.19 -78.92
C THR A 9 -37.83 3.84 -78.37
N GLY A 10 -36.85 3.85 -79.25
CA GLY A 10 -35.44 3.85 -78.94
C GLY A 10 -35.12 5.12 -78.12
N VAL A 11 -34.68 4.91 -76.87
CA VAL A 11 -34.00 5.97 -76.16
C VAL A 11 -32.53 5.82 -76.50
N GLU A 12 -32.09 6.70 -77.37
CA GLU A 12 -30.69 6.88 -77.67
C GLU A 12 -29.97 7.43 -76.45
N GLU A 13 -29.18 6.59 -75.82
CA GLU A 13 -28.32 6.95 -74.74
C GLU A 13 -27.20 7.83 -75.20
N ALA A 14 -27.39 9.19 -75.06
CA ALA A 14 -26.38 10.15 -75.34
C ALA A 14 -25.12 9.91 -74.56
N ALA A 15 -24.04 9.55 -75.22
CA ALA A 15 -22.72 9.44 -74.61
C ALA A 15 -22.36 10.74 -73.91
N PRO A 16 -21.79 10.69 -72.70
CA PRO A 16 -21.39 11.89 -71.97
C PRO A 16 -20.37 12.67 -72.84
N MET A 17 -20.75 13.88 -73.17
CA MET A 17 -19.93 14.82 -73.95
C MET A 17 -18.69 15.16 -73.07
N TRP A 18 -17.51 14.78 -73.56
CA TRP A 18 -16.24 15.12 -72.94
C TRP A 18 -16.06 16.63 -72.89
N ASP A 19 -16.03 17.22 -71.74
CA ASP A 19 -15.82 18.62 -71.45
C ASP A 19 -14.34 18.88 -71.22
N PRO A 20 -13.60 19.49 -72.22
CA PRO A 20 -12.16 19.72 -72.06
C PRO A 20 -11.80 20.79 -71.02
N ASP A 21 -12.77 21.60 -70.58
CA ASP A 21 -12.54 22.67 -69.61
C ASP A 21 -12.86 22.25 -68.16
N ARG A 22 -13.19 20.98 -67.88
CA ARG A 22 -13.43 20.50 -66.59
C ARG A 22 -12.10 20.12 -65.91
N PRO A 23 -11.59 20.92 -64.92
CA PRO A 23 -10.35 20.58 -64.23
C PRO A 23 -10.51 19.25 -63.53
N PRO A 24 -9.48 18.38 -63.53
CA PRO A 24 -9.54 17.13 -62.82
C PRO A 24 -9.88 17.40 -61.31
N ALA A 25 -10.88 16.69 -60.83
CA ALA A 25 -11.22 16.74 -59.42
C ALA A 25 -9.99 16.29 -58.61
N ILE A 26 -9.18 17.23 -58.15
CA ILE A 26 -8.08 16.98 -57.25
C ILE A 26 -8.74 16.57 -55.92
N ASP A 27 -8.76 15.26 -55.68
CA ASP A 27 -9.16 14.69 -54.40
C ASP A 27 -8.19 15.24 -53.35
N ARG A 28 -8.53 16.41 -52.81
CA ARG A 28 -7.83 17.02 -51.67
C ARG A 28 -8.16 16.20 -50.44
N ARG A 29 -7.70 14.96 -50.42
CA ARG A 29 -7.57 14.23 -49.14
C ARG A 29 -6.64 15.07 -48.34
N SER A 30 -7.23 15.80 -47.41
CA SER A 30 -6.55 16.77 -46.57
C SER A 30 -5.28 16.13 -45.96
N PRO A 31 -4.08 16.63 -46.30
CA PRO A 31 -2.82 16.06 -45.77
C PRO A 31 -2.77 16.08 -44.23
N TRP A 32 -3.60 16.90 -43.65
CA TRP A 32 -3.83 17.00 -42.21
C TRP A 32 -4.22 15.64 -41.57
N ARG A 33 -5.10 14.86 -42.20
CA ARG A 33 -5.49 13.53 -41.66
C ARG A 33 -4.33 12.56 -41.65
N LEU A 34 -3.47 12.60 -42.63
CA LEU A 34 -2.24 11.80 -42.67
C LEU A 34 -1.23 12.28 -41.62
N LEU A 35 -1.10 13.59 -41.42
CA LEU A 35 -0.23 14.17 -40.41
C LEU A 35 -0.72 13.83 -39.01
N VAL A 36 -2.03 13.90 -38.72
CA VAL A 36 -2.63 13.51 -37.45
C VAL A 36 -2.46 12.01 -37.21
N ALA A 37 -2.67 11.16 -38.20
CA ALA A 37 -2.48 9.73 -38.07
C ALA A 37 -1.00 9.39 -37.84
N ALA A 38 -0.08 10.02 -38.52
CA ALA A 38 1.36 9.82 -38.34
C ALA A 38 1.82 10.28 -36.94
N SER A 39 1.34 11.45 -36.48
CA SER A 39 1.67 11.93 -35.12
C SER A 39 1.09 11.03 -34.04
N ALA A 40 -0.11 10.49 -34.19
CA ALA A 40 -0.70 9.55 -33.24
C ALA A 40 0.09 8.24 -33.14
N VAL A 41 0.59 7.72 -34.28
CA VAL A 41 1.44 6.53 -34.32
C VAL A 41 2.78 6.79 -33.63
N VAL A 42 3.39 7.96 -33.86
CA VAL A 42 4.66 8.33 -33.17
C VAL A 42 4.45 8.46 -31.68
N VAL A 43 3.39 9.15 -31.25
CA VAL A 43 3.07 9.30 -29.82
C VAL A 43 2.80 7.94 -29.16
N LEU A 44 2.05 7.06 -29.82
CA LEU A 44 1.80 5.71 -29.34
C LEU A 44 3.10 4.89 -29.26
N GLY A 45 3.95 4.97 -30.28
CA GLY A 45 5.26 4.30 -30.32
C GLY A 45 6.18 4.78 -29.20
N VAL A 46 6.25 6.08 -28.94
CA VAL A 46 7.00 6.67 -27.84
C VAL A 46 6.44 6.23 -26.49
N ALA A 47 5.11 6.25 -26.33
CA ALA A 47 4.45 5.80 -25.10
C ALA A 47 4.74 4.31 -24.81
N LEU A 48 4.67 3.45 -25.83
CA LEU A 48 5.00 2.03 -25.72
C LEU A 48 6.49 1.81 -25.42
N ALA A 49 7.38 2.57 -26.04
CA ALA A 49 8.83 2.51 -25.78
C ALA A 49 9.16 2.94 -24.34
N ILE A 50 8.53 4.01 -23.84
CA ILE A 50 8.67 4.46 -22.46
C ILE A 50 8.11 3.41 -21.50
N GLY A 51 6.93 2.85 -21.78
CA GLY A 51 6.32 1.80 -20.98
C GLY A 51 7.18 0.52 -20.92
N ALA A 52 7.71 0.08 -22.06
CA ALA A 52 8.62 -1.07 -22.14
C ALA A 52 9.95 -0.78 -21.41
N TRP A 53 10.51 0.40 -21.55
CA TRP A 53 11.69 0.82 -20.83
C TRP A 53 11.45 0.81 -19.31
N TRP A 54 10.30 1.35 -18.89
CA TRP A 54 9.94 1.38 -17.47
C TRP A 54 9.78 -0.04 -16.88
N ALA A 55 9.15 -0.95 -17.63
CA ALA A 55 8.97 -2.35 -17.23
C ALA A 55 10.32 -3.10 -17.12
N VAL A 56 11.26 -2.82 -18.02
CA VAL A 56 12.62 -3.44 -18.00
C VAL A 56 13.53 -2.79 -16.95
N SER A 57 13.28 -1.53 -16.58
CA SER A 57 14.12 -0.79 -15.62
C SER A 57 13.75 -1.04 -14.17
N SER A 58 12.65 -1.78 -13.89
CA SER A 58 12.27 -2.14 -12.52
C SER A 58 13.17 -3.26 -12.01
N GLU A 59 13.95 -2.97 -10.99
CA GLU A 59 14.83 -3.92 -10.33
C GLU A 59 14.29 -4.30 -8.97
N GLN A 60 14.45 -5.57 -8.62
CA GLN A 60 14.18 -6.08 -7.29
C GLN A 60 15.46 -6.65 -6.69
N ARG A 61 15.83 -6.16 -5.52
CA ARG A 61 17.00 -6.62 -4.78
C ARG A 61 16.59 -7.13 -3.42
N VAL A 62 16.95 -8.38 -3.14
CA VAL A 62 16.75 -8.98 -1.81
C VAL A 62 18.10 -9.01 -1.08
N THR A 63 18.12 -8.51 0.14
CA THR A 63 19.28 -8.52 1.02
C THR A 63 18.88 -9.13 2.35
N SER A 64 19.51 -10.23 2.75
CA SER A 64 19.24 -10.89 4.02
C SER A 64 20.50 -10.93 4.87
N TYR A 65 20.32 -10.68 6.17
CA TYR A 65 21.41 -10.76 7.15
C TYR A 65 20.86 -11.06 8.53
N SER A 66 21.73 -11.50 9.42
CA SER A 66 21.41 -11.72 10.84
C SER A 66 22.25 -10.81 11.72
N VAL A 67 21.64 -10.36 12.82
CA VAL A 67 22.29 -9.58 13.88
C VAL A 67 22.37 -10.44 15.13
N ARG A 68 23.59 -10.67 15.60
CA ARG A 68 23.91 -11.45 16.82
C ARG A 68 24.25 -10.52 17.95
N GLY A 69 23.94 -10.94 19.16
CA GLY A 69 24.33 -10.27 20.40
C GLY A 69 23.15 -10.09 21.34
N PRO A 70 23.41 -9.75 22.59
CA PRO A 70 22.36 -9.41 23.52
C PRO A 70 21.73 -8.08 23.08
N LEU A 71 20.49 -8.15 22.58
CA LEU A 71 19.75 -6.96 22.21
C LEU A 71 18.80 -6.58 23.36
N GLU A 72 18.88 -5.32 23.76
CA GLU A 72 18.01 -4.72 24.78
C GLU A 72 16.79 -4.04 24.15
N ALA A 73 16.90 -3.56 22.90
CA ALA A 73 15.82 -2.94 22.16
C ALA A 73 16.06 -2.97 20.66
N ILE A 74 14.98 -2.86 19.91
CA ILE A 74 14.99 -2.75 18.44
C ILE A 74 14.28 -1.45 18.05
N ALA A 75 14.92 -0.61 17.23
CA ALA A 75 14.38 0.63 16.75
C ALA A 75 14.43 0.67 15.21
N LEU A 76 13.28 0.76 14.58
CA LEU A 76 13.10 0.81 13.14
C LEU A 76 12.62 2.21 12.75
N ASP A 77 13.34 2.88 11.83
CA ASP A 77 12.97 4.16 11.21
C ASP A 77 12.98 3.94 9.70
N LEU A 78 11.85 3.54 9.16
CA LEU A 78 11.79 2.91 7.84
C LEU A 78 11.33 3.87 6.71
N GLY A 79 11.08 5.15 7.02
CA GLY A 79 10.63 6.10 6.01
C GLY A 79 9.35 5.61 5.31
N ASP A 80 9.46 5.32 4.02
CA ASP A 80 8.33 4.88 3.19
C ASP A 80 8.34 3.36 2.93
N ALA A 81 8.81 2.58 3.90
CA ALA A 81 8.92 1.13 3.77
C ALA A 81 7.88 0.40 4.64
N ASP A 82 7.41 -0.73 4.12
CA ASP A 82 6.58 -1.66 4.86
C ASP A 82 7.42 -2.50 5.84
N ALA A 83 6.82 -2.88 6.95
CA ALA A 83 7.45 -3.72 7.96
C ALA A 83 6.58 -4.92 8.33
N GLU A 84 7.10 -6.11 8.14
CA GLU A 84 6.52 -7.37 8.61
C GLU A 84 7.43 -7.94 9.71
N ILE A 85 6.94 -7.97 10.95
CA ILE A 85 7.73 -8.32 12.12
C ILE A 85 7.10 -9.52 12.79
N VAL A 86 7.85 -10.60 12.90
CA VAL A 86 7.42 -11.83 13.56
C VAL A 86 8.24 -12.03 14.83
N GLY A 87 7.56 -12.08 15.97
CA GLY A 87 8.16 -12.43 17.24
C GLY A 87 8.33 -13.95 17.33
N ALA A 88 9.55 -14.44 17.37
CA ALA A 88 9.85 -15.84 17.52
C ALA A 88 10.31 -16.16 18.96
N ARG A 89 9.80 -17.27 19.50
CA ARG A 89 10.27 -17.81 20.77
C ARG A 89 11.61 -18.49 20.53
N ASP A 90 12.51 -18.41 21.48
CA ASP A 90 13.83 -19.07 21.42
C ASP A 90 14.73 -18.64 20.25
N GLN A 91 14.48 -17.47 19.70
CA GLN A 91 15.30 -16.87 18.63
C GLN A 91 16.40 -16.00 19.26
N PRO A 92 17.68 -16.43 19.22
CA PRO A 92 18.77 -15.70 19.86
C PRO A 92 19.31 -14.53 19.03
N LEU A 93 18.80 -14.37 17.81
CA LEU A 93 19.29 -13.39 16.86
C LEU A 93 18.12 -12.74 16.12
N VAL A 94 18.36 -11.55 15.59
CA VAL A 94 17.43 -10.88 14.69
C VAL A 94 17.80 -11.22 13.26
N GLU A 95 16.86 -11.84 12.54
CA GLU A 95 16.97 -12.06 11.10
C GLU A 95 16.24 -10.94 10.36
N VAL A 96 16.91 -10.36 9.40
CA VAL A 96 16.37 -9.28 8.59
C VAL A 96 16.46 -9.68 7.12
N SER A 97 15.33 -9.68 6.45
CA SER A 97 15.24 -9.78 5.00
C SER A 97 14.62 -8.50 4.46
N ARG A 98 15.35 -7.82 3.61
CA ARG A 98 14.93 -6.58 2.99
C ARG A 98 14.77 -6.80 1.50
N THR A 99 13.63 -6.42 0.96
CA THR A 99 13.34 -6.41 -0.46
C THR A 99 13.18 -4.98 -0.93
N ASP A 100 14.12 -4.52 -1.76
CA ASP A 100 14.03 -3.23 -2.44
C ASP A 100 13.42 -3.41 -3.81
N ARG A 101 12.44 -2.58 -4.14
CA ARG A 101 11.92 -2.42 -5.50
C ARG A 101 12.16 -0.99 -5.94
N TYR A 102 12.88 -0.81 -7.02
CA TYR A 102 13.23 0.50 -7.52
C TYR A 102 13.31 0.52 -9.05
N ALA A 103 13.12 1.70 -9.62
CA ALA A 103 13.32 1.95 -11.03
C ALA A 103 14.36 3.07 -11.19
N PHE A 104 15.07 3.04 -12.31
CA PHE A 104 16.10 4.03 -12.68
C PHE A 104 17.28 4.12 -11.69
N GLY A 105 17.68 2.98 -11.10
CA GLY A 105 18.89 2.89 -10.27
C GLY A 105 18.81 3.55 -8.90
N GLN A 106 17.63 3.97 -8.45
CA GLN A 106 17.44 4.63 -7.16
C GLN A 106 16.93 3.66 -6.08
N SER A 107 17.81 2.83 -5.54
CA SER A 107 17.48 1.98 -4.40
C SER A 107 17.37 2.79 -3.10
N ALA A 108 16.57 2.29 -2.15
CA ALA A 108 16.50 2.89 -0.82
C ALA A 108 17.87 2.81 -0.11
N VAL A 109 18.28 3.93 0.50
CA VAL A 109 19.46 3.97 1.36
C VAL A 109 19.13 3.33 2.70
N ALA A 110 19.84 2.26 3.05
CA ALA A 110 19.69 1.58 4.33
C ALA A 110 20.86 1.82 5.25
N GLY A 111 20.57 2.11 6.50
CA GLY A 111 21.53 2.17 7.58
C GLY A 111 21.24 1.11 8.63
N ARG A 112 22.30 0.50 9.15
CA ARG A 112 22.24 -0.43 10.27
C ARG A 112 23.29 -0.03 11.29
N ASP A 113 22.88 0.09 12.54
CA ASP A 113 23.75 0.38 13.67
C ASP A 113 23.34 -0.44 14.88
N VAL A 114 24.31 -0.92 15.65
CA VAL A 114 24.09 -1.58 16.93
C VAL A 114 24.92 -0.86 17.97
N THR A 115 24.26 -0.09 18.82
CA THR A 115 24.94 0.69 19.85
C THR A 115 24.28 0.43 21.20
N ARG A 116 25.06 0.03 22.19
CA ARG A 116 24.60 -0.24 23.56
C ARG A 116 23.41 -1.21 23.61
N GLY A 117 23.47 -2.31 22.91
CA GLY A 117 22.39 -3.30 22.87
C GLY A 117 21.14 -2.88 22.04
N VAL A 118 21.13 -1.71 21.44
CA VAL A 118 20.00 -1.23 20.62
C VAL A 118 20.33 -1.41 19.14
N LEU A 119 19.57 -2.26 18.46
CA LEU A 119 19.61 -2.38 17.00
C LEU A 119 18.78 -1.26 16.38
N ARG A 120 19.42 -0.41 15.59
CA ARG A 120 18.76 0.63 14.78
C ARG A 120 18.85 0.31 13.32
N LEU A 121 17.68 0.19 12.68
CA LEU A 121 17.57 0.08 11.23
C LEU A 121 16.93 1.34 10.68
N ARG A 122 17.52 1.89 9.62
CA ARG A 122 16.99 3.05 8.92
C ARG A 122 16.83 2.75 7.45
N SER A 123 15.77 3.24 6.85
CA SER A 123 15.55 3.15 5.42
C SER A 123 14.97 4.47 4.91
N ARG A 124 15.52 4.96 3.81
CA ARG A 124 15.00 6.17 3.16
C ARG A 124 15.11 6.03 1.66
N CYS A 125 14.04 6.28 0.97
CA CYS A 125 14.06 6.51 -0.47
C CYS A 125 14.51 7.94 -0.73
N ALA A 126 15.42 8.13 -1.67
CA ALA A 126 15.76 9.47 -2.14
C ALA A 126 14.56 10.05 -2.89
N PRO A 127 14.29 11.36 -2.74
CA PRO A 127 13.25 12.00 -3.54
C PRO A 127 13.63 11.90 -5.03
N ALA A 128 12.79 11.25 -5.82
CA ALA A 128 13.01 11.07 -7.24
C ALA A 128 11.96 11.84 -8.03
N VAL A 129 12.40 12.56 -9.05
CA VAL A 129 11.48 13.24 -9.99
C VAL A 129 10.84 12.21 -10.93
N LEU A 130 11.58 11.16 -11.27
CA LEU A 130 11.15 10.04 -12.09
C LEU A 130 11.63 8.75 -11.42
N GLY A 131 10.72 7.78 -11.30
CA GLY A 131 11.05 6.48 -10.73
C GLY A 131 10.24 6.16 -9.47
N THR A 132 10.27 4.90 -9.10
CA THR A 132 9.65 4.38 -7.87
C THR A 132 10.73 3.80 -6.98
N CYS A 133 10.61 4.02 -5.70
CA CYS A 133 11.44 3.39 -4.69
C CYS A 133 10.51 2.91 -3.58
N SER A 134 10.54 1.63 -3.28
CA SER A 134 9.89 1.05 -2.12
C SER A 134 10.77 -0.03 -1.51
N ALA A 135 10.65 -0.22 -0.22
CA ALA A 135 11.34 -1.29 0.49
C ALA A 135 10.34 -2.01 1.39
N THR A 136 10.49 -3.32 1.50
CA THR A 136 9.75 -4.14 2.45
C THR A 136 10.74 -4.84 3.36
N TYR A 137 10.57 -4.66 4.65
CA TYR A 137 11.37 -5.29 5.67
C TYR A 137 10.60 -6.45 6.30
N ARG A 138 11.19 -7.65 6.27
CA ARG A 138 10.73 -8.81 7.05
C ARG A 138 11.75 -9.08 8.14
N LEU A 139 11.28 -9.04 9.37
CA LEU A 139 12.12 -9.27 10.54
C LEU A 139 11.59 -10.45 11.35
N THR A 140 12.48 -11.39 11.67
CA THR A 140 12.23 -12.35 12.74
C THR A 140 13.04 -11.91 13.94
N VAL A 141 12.34 -11.61 15.06
CA VAL A 141 12.95 -11.00 16.22
C VAL A 141 12.68 -11.85 17.49
N PRO A 142 13.55 -11.80 18.50
CA PRO A 142 13.19 -12.34 19.82
C PRO A 142 11.89 -11.68 20.30
N ASN A 143 10.90 -12.47 20.65
CA ASN A 143 9.55 -11.97 20.91
C ASN A 143 9.38 -11.18 22.21
N ASN A 144 10.41 -11.10 23.05
CA ASN A 144 10.42 -10.42 24.35
C ASN A 144 11.25 -9.13 24.37
N VAL A 145 11.97 -8.81 23.29
CA VAL A 145 12.79 -7.59 23.21
C VAL A 145 11.90 -6.40 22.83
N PRO A 146 11.92 -5.28 23.57
CA PRO A 146 11.13 -4.10 23.23
C PRO A 146 11.40 -3.60 21.80
N ILE A 147 10.33 -3.26 21.08
CA ILE A 147 10.44 -2.79 19.70
C ILE A 147 9.75 -1.43 19.53
N THR A 148 10.42 -0.54 18.80
CA THR A 148 9.86 0.73 18.35
C THR A 148 9.94 0.80 16.83
N VAL A 149 8.81 1.02 16.17
CA VAL A 149 8.71 1.15 14.71
C VAL A 149 8.18 2.52 14.37
N ARG A 150 8.85 3.21 13.47
CA ARG A 150 8.37 4.47 12.88
C ARG A 150 8.42 4.38 11.38
N THR A 151 7.30 4.67 10.73
CA THR A 151 7.22 4.78 9.28
C THR A 151 6.62 6.12 8.86
N GLY A 152 6.95 6.59 7.69
CA GLY A 152 6.32 7.75 7.07
C GLY A 152 5.07 7.33 6.29
N SER A 153 5.27 6.44 5.34
CA SER A 153 4.20 5.80 4.57
C SER A 153 4.57 4.34 4.33
N GLY A 154 3.93 3.46 5.02
CA GLY A 154 4.17 2.02 4.92
C GLY A 154 3.36 1.29 5.97
N ASP A 155 2.92 0.10 5.61
CA ASP A 155 2.14 -0.74 6.49
C ASP A 155 3.03 -1.47 7.49
N VAL A 156 2.54 -1.65 8.70
CA VAL A 156 3.26 -2.35 9.76
C VAL A 156 2.46 -3.53 10.25
N GLN A 157 3.02 -4.71 10.10
CA GLN A 157 2.45 -5.95 10.61
C GLN A 157 3.35 -6.50 11.73
N LEU A 158 2.79 -6.72 12.91
CA LEU A 158 3.46 -7.31 14.06
C LEU A 158 2.74 -8.60 14.47
N ALA A 159 3.42 -9.74 14.47
CA ALA A 159 2.82 -11.01 14.80
C ALA A 159 3.56 -11.75 15.93
N GLY A 160 2.79 -12.37 16.85
CA GLY A 160 3.32 -13.28 17.88
C GLY A 160 4.25 -12.63 18.91
N PHE A 161 4.10 -11.34 19.17
CA PHE A 161 5.00 -10.56 20.00
C PHE A 161 4.59 -10.57 21.49
N ARG A 162 5.59 -10.66 22.38
CA ARG A 162 5.39 -10.76 23.84
C ARG A 162 6.03 -9.62 24.62
N GLY A 163 6.90 -8.85 24.01
CA GLY A 163 7.51 -7.67 24.62
C GLY A 163 6.61 -6.44 24.54
N SER A 164 7.17 -5.28 24.85
CA SER A 164 6.51 -4.00 24.62
C SER A 164 6.73 -3.54 23.18
N ALA A 165 5.66 -3.11 22.53
CA ALA A 165 5.71 -2.64 21.16
C ALA A 165 5.15 -1.21 21.04
N ARG A 166 5.89 -0.35 20.37
CA ARG A 166 5.46 0.98 19.98
C ARG A 166 5.56 1.16 18.47
N ILE A 167 4.46 1.49 17.84
CA ILE A 167 4.34 1.62 16.38
C ILE A 167 3.71 2.98 16.09
N ASP A 168 4.44 3.82 15.35
CA ASP A 168 3.97 5.12 14.92
C ASP A 168 4.08 5.20 13.38
N THR A 169 2.97 5.40 12.66
CA THR A 169 2.94 5.65 11.22
C THR A 169 2.25 6.97 10.89
N ARG A 170 2.72 7.65 9.85
CA ARG A 170 2.02 8.83 9.34
C ARG A 170 0.93 8.43 8.34
N SER A 171 1.20 7.43 7.51
CA SER A 171 0.25 6.95 6.50
C SER A 171 0.51 5.48 6.23
N GLY A 172 -0.46 4.64 6.48
CA GLY A 172 -0.39 3.19 6.36
C GLY A 172 -1.10 2.51 7.51
N ASP A 173 -1.42 1.26 7.33
CA ASP A 173 -2.17 0.48 8.28
C ASP A 173 -1.25 -0.20 9.31
N ILE A 174 -1.75 -0.36 10.51
CA ILE A 174 -1.06 -1.09 11.58
C ILE A 174 -1.89 -2.31 11.95
N ALA A 175 -1.29 -3.49 11.82
CA ALA A 175 -1.91 -4.75 12.24
C ALA A 175 -1.02 -5.49 13.23
N ALA A 176 -1.45 -5.60 14.49
CA ALA A 176 -0.81 -6.41 15.52
C ALA A 176 -1.63 -7.68 15.75
N THR A 177 -1.08 -8.85 15.44
CA THR A 177 -1.76 -10.13 15.58
C THR A 177 -1.10 -11.04 16.62
N SER A 178 -1.94 -11.78 17.34
CA SER A 178 -1.47 -12.69 18.39
C SER A 178 -0.53 -12.02 19.40
N PHE A 179 -0.81 -10.76 19.72
CA PHE A 179 -0.05 -10.01 20.71
C PHE A 179 -0.29 -10.56 22.11
N CYS A 180 0.78 -10.79 22.86
CA CYS A 180 0.71 -11.30 24.23
C CYS A 180 1.79 -10.62 25.09
N GLY A 181 1.99 -9.32 24.88
CA GLY A 181 2.96 -8.50 25.60
C GLY A 181 2.33 -7.64 26.68
N PHE A 182 3.17 -6.82 27.30
CA PHE A 182 2.74 -5.92 28.37
C PHE A 182 2.06 -4.68 27.80
N LEU A 183 2.72 -3.99 26.88
CA LEU A 183 2.29 -2.72 26.32
C LEU A 183 2.29 -2.76 24.81
N LEU A 184 1.16 -2.47 24.20
CA LEU A 184 1.05 -2.16 22.79
C LEU A 184 0.59 -0.71 22.62
N HIS A 185 1.42 0.11 21.99
CA HIS A 185 1.05 1.46 21.57
C HIS A 185 1.15 1.52 20.05
N ALA A 186 0.02 1.69 19.37
CA ALA A 186 -0.08 1.79 17.93
C ALA A 186 -0.81 3.06 17.53
N ARG A 187 -0.16 3.90 16.72
CA ARG A 187 -0.69 5.17 16.27
C ARG A 187 -0.51 5.35 14.78
N ALA A 188 -1.60 5.64 14.08
CA ALA A 188 -1.62 6.08 12.70
C ALA A 188 -2.16 7.52 12.60
N ASP A 189 -1.56 8.35 11.76
CA ASP A 189 -2.19 9.63 11.40
C ASP A 189 -3.24 9.41 10.30
N ARG A 190 -2.99 8.48 9.36
CA ARG A 190 -3.94 8.02 8.32
C ARG A 190 -3.74 6.53 8.11
N GLY A 191 -4.79 5.76 8.23
CA GLY A 191 -4.82 4.31 8.10
C GLY A 191 -5.51 3.64 9.27
N ASP A 192 -5.82 2.39 9.12
CA ASP A 192 -6.51 1.60 10.11
C ASP A 192 -5.54 1.03 11.14
N VAL A 193 -6.01 0.89 12.38
CA VAL A 193 -5.22 0.32 13.46
C VAL A 193 -5.95 -0.88 14.04
N THR A 194 -5.43 -2.07 13.79
CA THR A 194 -6.02 -3.31 14.27
C THR A 194 -5.08 -4.02 15.23
N ALA A 195 -5.59 -4.47 16.37
CA ALA A 195 -4.88 -5.31 17.31
C ALA A 195 -5.69 -6.53 17.72
N SER A 196 -5.06 -7.70 17.67
CA SER A 196 -5.61 -8.97 18.19
C SER A 196 -4.66 -9.53 19.26
N ALA A 197 -5.14 -9.61 20.49
CA ALA A 197 -4.37 -10.12 21.61
C ALA A 197 -4.67 -11.60 21.87
N ALA A 198 -3.62 -12.40 22.03
CA ALA A 198 -3.72 -13.82 22.39
C ALA A 198 -3.79 -14.05 23.91
N CYS A 199 -3.45 -13.05 24.72
CA CYS A 199 -3.59 -13.04 26.17
C CYS A 199 -3.96 -11.62 26.62
N ALA A 200 -4.46 -11.46 27.84
CA ALA A 200 -4.79 -10.14 28.37
C ALA A 200 -3.51 -9.30 28.55
N PRO A 201 -3.30 -8.25 27.76
CA PRO A 201 -2.17 -7.34 27.89
C PRO A 201 -2.42 -6.37 29.05
N GLU A 202 -1.37 -5.86 29.67
CA GLU A 202 -1.50 -4.84 30.70
C GLU A 202 -2.14 -3.57 30.15
N ARG A 203 -1.68 -3.15 28.95
CA ARG A 203 -2.23 -1.98 28.27
C ARG A 203 -2.16 -2.10 26.75
N ILE A 204 -3.29 -1.83 26.10
CA ILE A 204 -3.38 -1.60 24.65
C ILE A 204 -3.82 -0.16 24.41
N GLU A 205 -3.05 0.57 23.63
CA GLU A 205 -3.36 1.92 23.20
C GLU A 205 -3.32 1.99 21.67
N LEU A 206 -4.50 2.11 21.07
CA LEU A 206 -4.69 2.20 19.62
C LEU A 206 -5.25 3.57 19.27
N ARG A 207 -4.64 4.27 18.35
CA ARG A 207 -5.10 5.58 17.89
C ARG A 207 -4.99 5.71 16.38
N SER A 208 -6.06 6.14 15.75
CA SER A 208 -6.04 6.65 14.38
C SER A 208 -6.60 8.07 14.35
N ARG A 209 -6.00 8.94 13.55
CA ARG A 209 -6.63 10.24 13.32
C ARG A 209 -7.65 10.17 12.19
N THR A 210 -7.37 9.34 11.16
CA THR A 210 -8.30 9.08 10.05
C THR A 210 -8.15 7.62 9.64
N GLY A 211 -9.12 6.81 10.00
CA GLY A 211 -9.18 5.36 9.79
C GLY A 211 -9.85 4.65 10.97
N ASP A 212 -10.16 3.42 10.80
CA ASP A 212 -10.86 2.59 11.79
C ASP A 212 -9.89 2.05 12.84
N VAL A 213 -10.40 1.87 14.06
CA VAL A 213 -9.65 1.28 15.16
C VAL A 213 -10.36 0.03 15.66
N ARG A 214 -9.68 -1.11 15.63
CA ARG A 214 -10.23 -2.37 16.09
C ARG A 214 -9.32 -3.07 17.10
N ALA A 215 -9.87 -3.43 18.26
CA ALA A 215 -9.21 -4.22 19.28
C ALA A 215 -9.98 -5.52 19.54
N VAL A 216 -9.32 -6.66 19.36
CA VAL A 216 -9.84 -7.99 19.70
C VAL A 216 -9.03 -8.53 20.89
N VAL A 217 -9.68 -8.78 22.02
CA VAL A 217 -9.00 -9.23 23.25
C VAL A 217 -9.67 -10.46 23.83
N PRO A 218 -8.94 -11.31 24.57
CA PRO A 218 -9.57 -12.44 25.26
C PRO A 218 -10.69 -11.99 26.21
N PRO A 219 -11.70 -12.82 26.48
CA PRO A 219 -12.69 -12.54 27.50
C PRO A 219 -12.02 -12.21 28.85
N GLY A 220 -12.43 -11.11 29.48
CA GLY A 220 -11.81 -10.66 30.71
C GLY A 220 -12.41 -9.36 31.24
N ARG A 221 -11.80 -8.82 32.29
CA ARG A 221 -12.16 -7.53 32.90
C ARG A 221 -11.17 -6.47 32.41
N TYR A 222 -11.67 -5.47 31.73
CA TYR A 222 -10.88 -4.39 31.15
C TYR A 222 -11.46 -3.04 31.52
N ARG A 223 -10.58 -2.07 31.81
CA ARG A 223 -10.93 -0.66 31.75
C ARG A 223 -10.87 -0.26 30.27
N ILE A 224 -12.02 0.04 29.70
CA ILE A 224 -12.15 0.33 28.26
C ILE A 224 -12.49 1.81 28.10
N ASP A 225 -11.59 2.54 27.46
CA ASP A 225 -11.82 3.89 26.96
C ASP A 225 -11.79 3.83 25.43
N ALA A 226 -12.97 3.84 24.83
CA ALA A 226 -13.14 3.74 23.37
C ALA A 226 -14.02 4.88 22.92
N ASP A 227 -13.55 5.66 21.95
CA ASP A 227 -14.28 6.82 21.43
C ASP A 227 -13.95 7.12 19.98
N SER A 228 -14.90 7.75 19.28
CA SER A 228 -14.72 8.24 17.91
C SER A 228 -15.34 9.63 17.81
N ASP A 229 -14.56 10.62 17.28
CA ASP A 229 -15.06 11.97 17.07
C ASP A 229 -16.06 12.02 15.90
N GLU A 230 -15.74 11.31 14.79
CA GLU A 230 -16.57 11.25 13.57
C GLU A 230 -16.73 9.78 13.12
N GLY A 231 -17.54 9.01 13.83
CA GLY A 231 -17.78 7.60 13.54
C GLY A 231 -18.61 6.93 14.62
N SER A 232 -18.71 5.63 14.56
CA SER A 232 -19.44 4.82 15.53
C SER A 232 -18.50 4.17 16.53
N ARG A 233 -19.01 3.93 17.73
CA ARG A 233 -18.36 3.15 18.77
C ARG A 233 -19.13 1.87 19.03
N THR A 234 -18.45 0.74 18.96
CA THR A 234 -19.04 -0.58 19.19
C THR A 234 -18.23 -1.38 20.20
N LEU A 235 -18.90 -1.87 21.25
CA LEU A 235 -18.33 -2.81 22.21
C LEU A 235 -19.08 -4.14 22.10
N ARG A 236 -18.38 -5.25 21.86
CA ARG A 236 -19.00 -6.58 21.71
C ARG A 236 -18.40 -7.59 22.68
N GLY A 237 -19.25 -8.22 23.48
CA GLY A 237 -18.85 -9.30 24.36
C GLY A 237 -17.95 -8.89 25.54
N LEU A 238 -17.75 -7.59 25.75
CA LEU A 238 -16.96 -7.03 26.85
C LEU A 238 -17.80 -6.05 27.65
N LEU A 239 -17.63 -6.07 28.98
CA LEU A 239 -18.21 -5.10 29.89
C LEU A 239 -17.09 -4.25 30.50
N PRO A 240 -17.12 -2.93 30.32
CA PRO A 240 -16.14 -2.04 30.95
C PRO A 240 -16.20 -2.11 32.46
N VAL A 241 -15.04 -2.19 33.11
CA VAL A 241 -14.90 -2.21 34.57
C VAL A 241 -13.84 -1.20 34.99
N GLU A 242 -14.22 -0.18 35.77
CA GLU A 242 -13.34 0.94 36.12
C GLU A 242 -12.05 0.49 36.84
N ASP A 243 -12.16 -0.45 37.78
CA ASP A 243 -11.04 -0.96 38.58
C ASP A 243 -10.38 -2.21 37.97
N ALA A 244 -10.49 -2.40 36.65
CA ALA A 244 -9.86 -3.54 36.01
C ALA A 244 -8.33 -3.36 35.92
N PRO A 245 -7.55 -4.46 36.06
CA PRO A 245 -6.10 -4.41 36.01
C PRO A 245 -5.56 -4.19 34.57
N PHE A 246 -6.38 -4.42 33.55
CA PHE A 246 -6.02 -4.32 32.15
C PHE A 246 -6.72 -3.12 31.51
N GLU A 247 -6.00 -2.41 30.67
CA GLU A 247 -6.50 -1.18 30.06
C GLU A 247 -6.51 -1.26 28.53
N ILE A 248 -7.62 -0.83 27.94
CA ILE A 248 -7.78 -0.69 26.49
C ILE A 248 -8.18 0.77 26.20
N LEU A 249 -7.33 1.48 25.48
CA LEU A 249 -7.59 2.79 24.93
C LEU A 249 -7.69 2.66 23.42
N ALA A 250 -8.85 2.92 22.82
CA ALA A 250 -9.09 2.83 21.38
C ALA A 250 -9.77 4.11 20.90
N LEU A 251 -9.07 4.95 20.15
CA LEU A 251 -9.52 6.26 19.73
C LEU A 251 -9.39 6.46 18.24
N SER A 252 -10.46 6.96 17.60
CA SER A 252 -10.43 7.44 16.21
C SER A 252 -10.90 8.89 16.13
N GLY A 253 -10.22 9.71 15.31
CA GLY A 253 -10.72 11.04 14.98
C GLY A 253 -11.80 10.96 13.90
N ALA A 254 -11.57 10.22 12.82
CA ALA A 254 -12.56 9.97 11.77
C ALA A 254 -12.47 8.51 11.31
N GLY A 255 -13.43 7.71 11.70
CA GLY A 255 -13.55 6.28 11.49
C GLY A 255 -14.23 5.58 12.67
N ASP A 256 -14.54 4.33 12.51
CA ASP A 256 -15.24 3.55 13.51
C ASP A 256 -14.28 2.97 14.56
N VAL A 257 -14.76 2.82 15.80
CA VAL A 257 -14.02 2.17 16.89
C VAL A 257 -14.77 0.91 17.33
N GLU A 258 -14.11 -0.22 17.22
CA GLU A 258 -14.64 -1.50 17.62
C GLU A 258 -13.73 -2.19 18.65
N VAL A 259 -14.30 -2.58 19.81
CA VAL A 259 -13.60 -3.39 20.81
C VAL A 259 -14.44 -4.63 21.09
N GLU A 260 -13.86 -5.81 20.87
CA GLU A 260 -14.60 -7.05 20.97
C GLU A 260 -13.85 -8.14 21.73
N ALA A 261 -14.63 -9.05 22.35
CA ALA A 261 -14.08 -10.28 22.89
C ALA A 261 -13.74 -11.24 21.75
N GLY A 262 -12.51 -11.69 21.69
CA GLY A 262 -12.07 -12.77 20.82
C GLY A 262 -12.64 -14.13 21.24
N PRO A 263 -12.48 -15.12 20.38
CA PRO A 263 -12.92 -16.50 20.67
C PRO A 263 -12.11 -17.15 21.79
#